data_681d3bf24238ba3a4d3c692530f5eda1
#
_entry.id   681d3bf24238ba3a4d3c692530f5eda1
#
_cell.length_a   1.000
_cell.length_b   1.000
_cell.length_c   1.000
_cell.angle_alpha   90.00
_cell.angle_beta   90.00
_cell.angle_gamma   90.00
#
_symmetry.space_group_name_H-M   'P 1'
#
loop_
_entity.id
_entity.type
_entity.pdbx_description
1 polymer ?
#
loop_
_entity_poly.entity_id
_entity_poly.type
_entity_poly.pdbx_seq_one_letter_code
_entity_poly.pdbx_strand_id
1 'polypeptide(L)'
;MQQITPAQLPAWTASVADQNPVLLDVREGWEYQTASVSPEGLHFVHMPMQTIPARLDELDKSRPIACLCHHGGRSMQVAAFLAQHGFEVINVAGGIHAWATQVDPSIPVY
;
A
#
# COMPACT_ATOMS: atom_id res chain seq x y z
N MET A 1 5.69 -13.58 3.33
CA MET A 1 5.18 -12.18 3.19
C MET A 1 3.85 -12.04 3.89
N GLN A 2 3.73 -11.12 4.81
CA GLN A 2 2.46 -10.89 5.51
C GLN A 2 1.48 -10.15 4.63
N GLN A 3 0.24 -10.62 4.60
CA GLN A 3 -0.86 -9.96 3.93
C GLN A 3 -1.95 -9.63 4.93
N ILE A 4 -2.58 -8.47 4.78
CA ILE A 4 -3.74 -8.08 5.55
C ILE A 4 -4.83 -7.59 4.61
N THR A 5 -6.09 -7.75 5.01
CA THR A 5 -7.22 -7.22 4.25
C THR A 5 -7.38 -5.72 4.52
N PRO A 6 -8.09 -4.98 3.66
CA PRO A 6 -8.40 -3.58 3.95
C PRO A 6 -9.10 -3.38 5.29
N ALA A 7 -9.97 -4.31 5.70
CA ALA A 7 -10.65 -4.23 6.99
C ALA A 7 -9.69 -4.36 8.18
N GLN A 8 -8.57 -5.04 8.00
CA GLN A 8 -7.55 -5.24 9.04
C GLN A 8 -6.54 -4.09 9.08
N LEU A 9 -6.50 -3.25 8.07
CA LEU A 9 -5.49 -2.19 7.95
C LEU A 9 -5.53 -1.18 9.11
N PRO A 10 -6.70 -0.74 9.62
CA PRO A 10 -6.71 0.18 10.76
C PRO A 10 -6.02 -0.38 12.00
N ALA A 11 -6.20 -1.67 12.30
CA ALA A 11 -5.53 -2.30 13.45
C ALA A 11 -4.02 -2.38 13.24
N TRP A 12 -3.57 -2.71 12.03
CA TRP A 12 -2.15 -2.71 11.71
C TRP A 12 -1.55 -1.31 11.84
N THR A 13 -2.24 -0.30 11.29
CA THR A 13 -1.81 1.10 11.35
C THR A 13 -1.64 1.55 12.80
N ALA A 14 -2.58 1.21 13.67
CA ALA A 14 -2.49 1.54 15.09
C ALA A 14 -1.30 0.85 15.76
N SER A 15 -0.97 -0.38 15.37
CA SER A 15 0.12 -1.14 15.97
C SER A 15 1.50 -0.56 15.65
N VAL A 16 1.63 0.24 14.57
CA VAL A 16 2.90 0.85 14.14
C VAL A 16 2.81 2.39 14.09
N ALA A 17 1.82 2.96 14.76
CA ALA A 17 1.53 4.41 14.67
C ALA A 17 2.71 5.28 15.06
N ASP A 18 3.53 4.85 16.02
CA ASP A 18 4.72 5.59 16.47
C ASP A 18 5.89 5.53 15.48
N GLN A 19 5.79 4.73 14.43
CA GLN A 19 6.84 4.58 13.41
C GLN A 19 6.50 5.32 12.11
N ASN A 20 5.45 6.13 12.07
CA ASN A 20 5.03 6.90 10.91
C ASN A 20 4.81 6.01 9.66
N PRO A 21 3.85 5.08 9.71
CA PRO A 21 3.65 4.12 8.62
C PRO A 21 3.21 4.77 7.32
N VAL A 22 3.54 4.11 6.21
CA VAL A 22 3.29 4.60 4.84
C VAL A 22 2.33 3.64 4.14
N LEU A 23 1.37 4.21 3.40
CA LEU A 23 0.61 3.47 2.39
C LEU A 23 1.23 3.78 1.04
N LEU A 24 1.84 2.77 0.43
CA LEU A 24 2.53 2.90 -0.86
C LEU A 24 1.63 2.34 -1.96
N ASP A 25 1.08 3.24 -2.77
CA ASP A 25 0.25 2.89 -3.92
C ASP A 25 1.17 2.73 -5.13
N VAL A 26 1.26 1.50 -5.65
CA VAL A 26 2.18 1.16 -6.74
C VAL A 26 1.47 1.08 -8.10
N ARG A 27 0.23 1.57 -8.16
CA ARG A 27 -0.56 1.58 -9.41
C ARG A 27 -0.06 2.66 -10.36
N GLU A 28 -0.56 2.61 -11.60
CA GLU A 28 -0.32 3.66 -12.59
C GLU A 28 -1.05 4.95 -12.22
N GLY A 29 -0.59 6.08 -12.78
CA GLY A 29 -1.20 7.38 -12.49
C GLY A 29 -2.67 7.46 -12.86
N TRP A 30 -3.08 6.86 -13.98
CA TRP A 30 -4.49 6.87 -14.38
C TRP A 30 -5.38 6.09 -13.41
N GLU A 31 -4.85 5.02 -12.79
CA GLU A 31 -5.58 4.26 -11.78
C GLU A 31 -5.80 5.09 -10.52
N TYR A 32 -4.76 5.80 -10.09
CA TYR A 32 -4.84 6.69 -8.94
C TYR A 32 -5.88 7.79 -9.15
N GLN A 33 -5.95 8.34 -10.37
CA GLN A 33 -6.93 9.37 -10.70
C GLN A 33 -8.35 8.81 -10.77
N THR A 34 -8.50 7.53 -11.13
CA THR A 34 -9.80 6.86 -11.22
C THR A 34 -10.38 6.56 -9.84
N ALA A 35 -9.55 6.06 -8.93
CA ALA A 35 -9.96 5.71 -7.56
C ALA A 35 -8.75 5.79 -6.65
N SER A 36 -8.92 6.35 -5.45
CA SER A 36 -7.85 6.46 -4.47
C SER A 36 -8.40 6.36 -3.05
N VAL A 37 -7.50 6.15 -2.08
CA VAL A 37 -7.83 6.08 -0.67
C VAL A 37 -6.89 6.97 0.13
N SER A 38 -7.39 7.51 1.24
CA SER A 38 -6.60 8.37 2.15
C SER A 38 -6.90 7.97 3.58
N PRO A 39 -6.51 6.78 4.03
CA PRO A 39 -6.80 6.31 5.38
C PRO A 39 -6.06 7.12 6.43
N GLU A 40 -6.70 7.35 7.58
CA GLU A 40 -6.08 8.04 8.69
C GLU A 40 -4.88 7.26 9.24
N GLY A 41 -3.88 8.00 9.69
CA GLY A 41 -2.69 7.41 10.33
C GLY A 41 -1.64 6.90 9.38
N LEU A 42 -1.90 6.94 8.08
CA LEU A 42 -0.95 6.50 7.05
C LEU A 42 -0.54 7.69 6.18
N HIS A 43 0.78 7.83 5.98
CA HIS A 43 1.30 8.76 5.00
C HIS A 43 1.17 8.14 3.62
N PHE A 44 0.38 8.76 2.73
CA PHE A 44 0.16 8.24 1.39
C PHE A 44 1.31 8.63 0.46
N VAL A 45 1.83 7.64 -0.27
CA VAL A 45 2.85 7.83 -1.30
C VAL A 45 2.40 7.09 -2.56
N HIS A 46 2.33 7.79 -3.69
CA HIS A 46 2.09 7.17 -4.99
C HIS A 46 3.42 7.02 -5.72
N MET A 47 3.79 5.78 -6.01
CA MET A 47 5.05 5.47 -6.69
C MET A 47 4.81 4.26 -7.59
N PRO A 48 4.58 4.47 -8.90
CA PRO A 48 4.29 3.35 -9.80
C PRO A 48 5.33 2.24 -9.72
N MET A 49 4.87 1.01 -9.78
CA MET A 49 5.67 -0.20 -9.55
C MET A 49 7.00 -0.18 -10.28
N GLN A 50 6.99 0.20 -11.58
CA GLN A 50 8.19 0.13 -12.40
C GLN A 50 9.24 1.19 -12.04
N THR A 51 8.86 2.23 -11.30
CA THR A 51 9.77 3.29 -10.88
C THR A 51 10.47 2.98 -9.55
N ILE A 52 10.03 1.98 -8.83
CA ILE A 52 10.50 1.71 -7.46
C ILE A 52 11.99 1.39 -7.40
N PRO A 53 12.56 0.53 -8.26
CA PRO A 53 14.00 0.24 -8.17
C PRO A 53 14.88 1.49 -8.29
N ALA A 54 14.51 2.42 -9.17
CA ALA A 54 15.27 3.66 -9.37
C ALA A 54 15.04 4.69 -8.26
N ARG A 55 13.94 4.56 -7.51
CA ARG A 55 13.51 5.53 -6.49
C ARG A 55 13.57 4.96 -5.07
N LEU A 56 14.30 3.87 -4.89
CA LEU A 56 14.33 3.16 -3.62
C LEU A 56 14.82 4.05 -2.46
N ASP A 57 15.75 4.96 -2.75
CA ASP A 57 16.30 5.89 -1.77
C ASP A 57 15.33 7.00 -1.33
N GLU A 58 14.19 7.14 -2.01
CA GLU A 58 13.13 8.05 -1.59
C GLU A 58 12.27 7.45 -0.47
N LEU A 59 12.42 6.15 -0.18
CA LEU A 59 11.69 5.46 0.86
C LEU A 59 12.55 5.33 2.11
N ASP A 60 11.93 5.51 3.28
CA ASP A 60 12.61 5.47 4.57
C ASP A 60 12.42 4.08 5.21
N LYS A 61 13.52 3.36 5.40
CA LYS A 61 13.49 2.00 5.97
C LYS A 61 13.00 1.95 7.41
N SER A 62 13.02 3.06 8.12
CA SER A 62 12.51 3.12 9.51
C SER A 62 10.99 3.18 9.56
N ARG A 63 10.33 3.39 8.43
CA ARG A 63 8.87 3.53 8.36
C ARG A 63 8.26 2.27 7.76
N PRO A 64 7.37 1.58 8.50
CA PRO A 64 6.66 0.42 7.95
C PRO A 64 5.80 0.81 6.75
N ILE A 65 5.72 -0.08 5.76
CA ILE A 65 5.03 0.17 4.50
C ILE A 65 3.93 -0.86 4.28
N ALA A 66 2.72 -0.36 3.97
CA ALA A 66 1.65 -1.17 3.42
C ALA A 66 1.58 -0.93 1.92
N CYS A 67 1.75 -1.97 1.12
CA CYS A 67 1.73 -1.87 -0.34
C CYS A 67 0.33 -2.11 -0.88
N LEU A 68 -0.11 -1.24 -1.80
CA LEU A 68 -1.45 -1.26 -2.39
C LEU A 68 -1.38 -1.26 -3.91
N CYS A 69 -2.18 -2.10 -4.56
CA CYS A 69 -2.44 -2.01 -5.99
C CYS A 69 -3.93 -2.26 -6.28
N HIS A 70 -4.29 -2.64 -7.52
CA HIS A 70 -5.69 -2.87 -7.89
C HIS A 70 -6.28 -4.10 -7.18
N HIS A 71 -5.65 -5.28 -7.35
CA HIS A 71 -6.13 -6.55 -6.81
C HIS A 71 -5.15 -7.25 -5.86
N GLY A 72 -3.98 -6.68 -5.61
CA GLY A 72 -3.01 -7.22 -4.66
C GLY A 72 -1.80 -7.92 -5.28
N GLY A 73 -1.78 -8.18 -6.59
CA GLY A 73 -0.68 -8.90 -7.24
C GLY A 73 0.59 -8.07 -7.45
N ARG A 74 0.45 -6.90 -8.04
CA ARG A 74 1.60 -6.00 -8.27
C ARG A 74 2.20 -5.55 -6.94
N SER A 75 1.37 -5.21 -5.97
CA SER A 75 1.85 -4.77 -4.66
C SER A 75 2.53 -5.88 -3.89
N MET A 76 2.13 -7.14 -4.10
CA MET A 76 2.83 -8.29 -3.52
C MET A 76 4.25 -8.39 -4.05
N GLN A 77 4.46 -8.19 -5.36
CA GLN A 77 5.79 -8.22 -5.96
C GLN A 77 6.66 -7.08 -5.42
N VAL A 78 6.10 -5.88 -5.29
CA VAL A 78 6.82 -4.74 -4.72
C VAL A 78 7.16 -5.00 -3.26
N ALA A 79 6.22 -5.52 -2.47
CA ALA A 79 6.46 -5.83 -1.07
C ALA A 79 7.60 -6.85 -0.90
N ALA A 80 7.64 -7.89 -1.74
CA ALA A 80 8.73 -8.87 -1.73
C ALA A 80 10.08 -8.22 -2.07
N PHE A 81 10.10 -7.34 -3.07
CA PHE A 81 11.31 -6.59 -3.44
C PHE A 81 11.81 -5.71 -2.30
N LEU A 82 10.90 -4.96 -1.68
CA LEU A 82 11.25 -4.08 -0.57
C LEU A 82 11.74 -4.86 0.65
N ALA A 83 11.11 -6.00 0.95
CA ALA A 83 11.54 -6.85 2.05
C ALA A 83 12.98 -7.33 1.85
N GLN A 84 13.37 -7.68 0.62
CA GLN A 84 14.73 -8.07 0.28
C GLN A 84 15.73 -6.91 0.48
N HIS A 85 15.26 -5.67 0.45
CA HIS A 85 16.08 -4.47 0.63
C HIS A 85 16.01 -3.91 2.06
N GLY A 86 15.51 -4.69 3.01
CA GLY A 86 15.54 -4.34 4.43
C GLY A 86 14.37 -3.51 4.92
N PHE A 87 13.30 -3.37 4.14
CA PHE A 87 12.08 -2.67 4.57
C PHE A 87 11.15 -3.61 5.34
N GLU A 88 10.43 -3.05 6.32
CA GLU A 88 9.32 -3.72 6.97
C GLU A 88 8.07 -3.45 6.13
N VAL A 89 7.50 -4.49 5.54
CA VAL A 89 6.39 -4.33 4.59
C VAL A 89 5.30 -5.36 4.82
N ILE A 90 4.08 -4.96 4.48
CA ILE A 90 2.93 -5.85 4.34
C ILE A 90 2.26 -5.56 3.00
N ASN A 91 1.48 -6.52 2.50
CA ASN A 91 0.66 -6.33 1.32
C ASN A 91 -0.81 -6.21 1.70
N VAL A 92 -1.51 -5.25 1.08
CA VAL A 92 -2.97 -5.12 1.25
C VAL A 92 -3.64 -6.12 0.32
N ALA A 93 -4.13 -7.21 0.90
CA ALA A 93 -4.73 -8.32 0.15
C ALA A 93 -6.00 -7.86 -0.56
N GLY A 94 -6.12 -8.22 -1.83
CA GLY A 94 -7.27 -7.83 -2.65
C GLY A 94 -7.22 -6.41 -3.17
N GLY A 95 -6.28 -5.59 -2.70
CA GLY A 95 -6.04 -4.24 -3.18
C GLY A 95 -7.20 -3.28 -2.98
N ILE A 96 -7.21 -2.20 -3.78
CA ILE A 96 -8.27 -1.20 -3.69
C ILE A 96 -9.63 -1.77 -4.12
N HIS A 97 -9.64 -2.81 -4.96
CA HIS A 97 -10.89 -3.48 -5.33
C HIS A 97 -11.58 -4.08 -4.10
N ALA A 98 -10.85 -4.84 -3.27
CA ALA A 98 -11.40 -5.39 -2.04
C ALA A 98 -11.79 -4.28 -1.06
N TRP A 99 -11.03 -3.20 -1.03
CA TRP A 99 -11.35 -2.04 -0.18
C TRP A 99 -12.71 -1.45 -0.56
N ALA A 100 -12.94 -1.25 -1.88
CA ALA A 100 -14.19 -0.69 -2.39
C ALA A 100 -15.38 -1.61 -2.14
N THR A 101 -15.19 -2.93 -2.32
CA THR A 101 -16.31 -3.88 -2.23
C THR A 101 -16.61 -4.33 -0.81
N GLN A 102 -15.63 -4.29 0.10
CA GLN A 102 -15.77 -4.85 1.44
C GLN A 102 -15.81 -3.80 2.55
N VAL A 103 -15.24 -2.62 2.35
CA VAL A 103 -15.06 -1.62 3.41
C VAL A 103 -15.74 -0.31 3.05
N ASP A 104 -15.43 0.28 1.90
CA ASP A 104 -15.88 1.61 1.54
C ASP A 104 -16.48 1.64 0.13
N PRO A 105 -17.81 1.50 0.03
CA PRO A 105 -18.47 1.46 -1.28
C PRO A 105 -18.46 2.81 -2.01
N SER A 106 -18.02 3.89 -1.40
CA SER A 106 -17.85 5.18 -2.08
C SER A 106 -16.64 5.21 -3.00
N ILE A 107 -15.70 4.26 -2.85
CA ILE A 107 -14.54 4.14 -3.73
C ILE A 107 -14.98 3.53 -5.06
N PRO A 108 -14.71 4.20 -6.21
CA PRO A 108 -15.07 3.64 -7.51
C PRO A 108 -14.39 2.29 -7.77
N VAL A 109 -15.15 1.36 -8.35
CA VAL A 109 -14.64 0.08 -8.83
C VAL A 109 -14.28 0.22 -10.31
N TYR A 110 -13.10 -0.28 -10.70
CA TYR A 110 -12.66 -0.15 -12.09
C TYR A 110 -12.02 -1.43 -12.62
#